data_646a18f8f2818d67917fb55461542bca
#
_entry.id   646a18f8f2818d67917fb55461542bca
#
_cell.length_a   1.000
_cell.length_b   1.000
_cell.length_c   1.000
_cell.angle_alpha   90.00
_cell.angle_beta   90.00
_cell.angle_gamma   90.00
#
_symmetry.space_group_name_H-M   'P 1'
#
loop_
_entity.id
_entity.type
_entity.pdbx_description
1 polymer ?
#
loop_
_entity_poly.entity_id
_entity_poly.type
_entity_poly.pdbx_seq_one_letter_code
_entity_poly.pdbx_strand_id
1 'polypeptide(L)'
;MALLALSLGSNIDAPNNIRKAVRALRHEFDALKCSSVYESEAIGFVGANFLNLVAIIETTADLSSISRFLKLLEDRFGRNREQPRFSARTLDVDILFYGDEKTKSDEIELPKEEITQYAFVLQPLAELLPDRIHGFTGLTYADLWDEFDQSNQQLWKVDFDWRDTLS
;
A
#
# COMPACT_ATOMS: atom_id res chain seq x y z
N MET A 1 3.34 -14.31 -15.45
CA MET A 1 3.25 -13.66 -14.14
C MET A 1 3.03 -12.17 -14.28
N ALA A 2 2.26 -11.60 -13.38
CA ALA A 2 2.08 -10.16 -13.31
C ALA A 2 2.76 -9.61 -12.06
N LEU A 3 3.28 -8.39 -12.14
CA LEU A 3 3.78 -7.66 -10.97
C LEU A 3 2.59 -6.97 -10.31
N LEU A 4 2.41 -7.26 -9.03
CA LEU A 4 1.35 -6.70 -8.19
C LEU A 4 1.98 -5.76 -7.18
N ALA A 5 1.42 -4.56 -7.02
CA ALA A 5 1.83 -3.65 -5.96
C ALA A 5 0.67 -3.43 -4.99
N LEU A 6 0.98 -3.51 -3.71
CA LEU A 6 0.02 -3.32 -2.62
C LEU A 6 0.49 -2.18 -1.71
N SER A 7 -0.45 -1.37 -1.27
CA SER A 7 -0.24 -0.38 -0.22
C SER A 7 -0.81 -0.92 1.09
N LEU A 8 -0.04 -0.86 2.17
CA LEU A 8 -0.48 -1.28 3.50
C LEU A 8 -0.41 -0.09 4.44
N GLY A 9 -1.42 0.05 5.30
CA GLY A 9 -1.45 1.09 6.31
C GLY A 9 -2.15 0.65 7.57
N SER A 10 -1.73 1.17 8.72
CA SER A 10 -2.37 0.92 10.00
C SER A 10 -2.05 2.07 10.97
N ASN A 11 -3.01 2.45 11.81
CA ASN A 11 -2.78 3.39 12.90
C ASN A 11 -3.41 2.92 14.23
N ILE A 12 -3.76 1.64 14.31
CA ILE A 12 -4.23 0.99 15.54
C ILE A 12 -3.31 -0.21 15.77
N ASP A 13 -2.55 -0.20 16.85
CA ASP A 13 -1.54 -1.23 17.14
C ASP A 13 -0.68 -1.51 15.90
N ALA A 14 -0.27 -0.44 15.25
CA ALA A 14 0.27 -0.48 13.90
C ALA A 14 1.47 -1.41 13.72
N PRO A 15 2.51 -1.38 14.60
CA PRO A 15 3.65 -2.28 14.40
C PRO A 15 3.24 -3.75 14.37
N ASN A 16 2.37 -4.18 15.28
CA ASN A 16 1.93 -5.58 15.32
C ASN A 16 1.06 -5.93 14.12
N ASN A 17 0.14 -5.05 13.73
CA ASN A 17 -0.75 -5.29 12.60
C ASN A 17 0.01 -5.31 11.29
N ILE A 18 1.00 -4.45 11.10
CA ILE A 18 1.87 -4.47 9.91
C ILE A 18 2.65 -5.78 9.84
N ARG A 19 3.26 -6.22 10.95
CA ARG A 19 4.01 -7.49 10.98
C ARG A 19 3.12 -8.69 10.63
N LYS A 20 1.93 -8.75 11.23
CA LYS A 20 0.98 -9.84 10.96
C LYS A 20 0.51 -9.84 9.52
N ALA A 21 0.24 -8.65 8.96
CA ALA A 21 -0.22 -8.52 7.58
C ALA A 21 0.86 -8.99 6.60
N VAL A 22 2.10 -8.57 6.79
CA VAL A 22 3.21 -8.98 5.92
C VAL A 22 3.45 -10.48 6.03
N ARG A 23 3.35 -11.05 7.22
CA ARG A 23 3.47 -12.51 7.41
C ARG A 23 2.38 -13.25 6.63
N ALA A 24 1.13 -12.78 6.69
CA ALA A 24 0.02 -13.38 5.96
C ALA A 24 0.23 -13.30 4.44
N LEU A 25 0.72 -12.16 3.95
CA LEU A 25 1.03 -11.98 2.54
C LEU A 25 2.16 -12.90 2.09
N ARG A 26 3.20 -13.06 2.91
CA ARG A 26 4.30 -13.99 2.59
C ARG A 26 3.85 -15.43 2.55
N HIS A 27 2.87 -15.78 3.37
CA HIS A 27 2.31 -17.12 3.37
C HIS A 27 1.49 -17.41 2.11
N GLU A 28 0.76 -16.41 1.62
CA GLU A 28 -0.08 -16.53 0.42
C GLU A 28 0.74 -16.40 -0.87
N PHE A 29 1.73 -15.50 -0.89
CA PHE A 29 2.54 -15.19 -2.08
C PHE A 29 4.00 -15.50 -1.83
N ASP A 30 4.63 -16.27 -2.72
CA ASP A 30 5.98 -16.79 -2.50
C ASP A 30 7.06 -15.71 -2.46
N ALA A 31 6.99 -14.74 -3.35
CA ALA A 31 8.03 -13.72 -3.48
C ALA A 31 7.45 -12.33 -3.21
N LEU A 32 7.80 -11.78 -2.07
CA LEU A 32 7.33 -10.47 -1.65
C LEU A 32 8.51 -9.59 -1.25
N LYS A 33 8.53 -8.35 -1.74
CA LYS A 33 9.51 -7.34 -1.38
C LYS A 33 8.80 -6.12 -0.82
N CYS A 34 9.21 -5.67 0.37
CA CYS A 34 8.63 -4.50 1.04
C CYS A 34 9.54 -3.29 0.90
N SER A 35 8.92 -2.11 0.80
CA SER A 35 9.62 -0.85 0.99
C SER A 35 10.01 -0.65 2.45
N SER A 36 10.73 0.43 2.75
CA SER A 36 10.85 0.96 4.10
C SER A 36 9.45 1.22 4.66
N VAL A 37 9.33 1.23 5.97
CA VAL A 37 8.09 1.65 6.64
C VAL A 37 8.18 3.16 6.88
N TYR A 38 7.10 3.85 6.53
CA TYR A 38 6.99 5.31 6.69
C TYR A 38 5.90 5.64 7.68
N GLU A 39 6.14 6.66 8.49
CA GLU A 39 5.10 7.21 9.35
C GLU A 39 4.55 8.49 8.73
N SER A 40 3.25 8.69 8.82
CA SER A 40 2.57 9.89 8.31
C SER A 40 1.45 10.30 9.25
N GLU A 41 1.08 11.59 9.21
CA GLU A 41 -0.08 12.07 9.95
C GLU A 41 -1.38 11.56 9.33
N ALA A 42 -2.42 11.40 10.16
CA ALA A 42 -3.74 11.02 9.67
C ALA A 42 -4.31 12.12 8.77
N ILE A 43 -4.89 11.72 7.64
CA ILE A 43 -5.48 12.63 6.67
C ILE A 43 -7.00 12.61 6.84
N GLY A 44 -7.60 13.79 6.98
CA GLY A 44 -9.04 13.96 7.00
C GLY A 44 -9.70 13.69 8.35
N PHE A 45 -8.94 13.41 9.41
CA PHE A 45 -9.46 13.25 10.77
C PHE A 45 -8.34 13.42 11.79
N VAL A 46 -8.71 13.63 13.05
CA VAL A 46 -7.77 13.71 14.16
C VAL A 46 -7.59 12.31 14.75
N GLY A 47 -6.37 11.80 14.72
CA GLY A 47 -6.08 10.45 15.21
C GLY A 47 -4.57 10.17 15.22
N ALA A 48 -4.23 8.95 15.62
CA ALA A 48 -2.84 8.51 15.64
C ALA A 48 -2.25 8.50 14.22
N ASN A 49 -0.94 8.70 14.15
CA ASN A 49 -0.23 8.61 12.88
C ASN A 49 -0.32 7.19 12.30
N PHE A 50 -0.28 7.12 10.98
CA PHE A 50 -0.24 5.84 10.26
C PHE A 50 1.19 5.38 10.08
N LEU A 51 1.37 4.05 10.10
CA LEU A 51 2.53 3.42 9.49
C LEU A 51 2.11 2.89 8.13
N ASN A 52 2.93 3.15 7.11
CA ASN A 52 2.62 2.82 5.72
C ASN A 52 3.82 2.16 5.05
N LEU A 53 3.54 1.22 4.15
CA LEU A 53 4.55 0.65 3.28
C LEU A 53 3.91 0.17 1.98
N VAL A 54 4.76 -0.11 1.01
CA VAL A 54 4.34 -0.75 -0.25
C VAL A 54 5.04 -2.11 -0.33
N ALA A 55 4.30 -3.10 -0.79
CA ALA A 55 4.82 -4.44 -1.08
C ALA A 55 4.63 -4.73 -2.56
N ILE A 56 5.64 -5.34 -3.19
CA ILE A 56 5.55 -5.81 -4.57
C ILE A 56 5.69 -7.32 -4.61
N ILE A 57 4.91 -7.94 -5.48
CA ILE A 57 4.77 -9.40 -5.58
C ILE A 57 4.65 -9.78 -7.06
N GLU A 58 5.40 -10.79 -7.49
CA GLU A 58 5.15 -11.42 -8.78
C GLU A 58 4.19 -12.58 -8.56
N THR A 59 3.07 -12.62 -9.29
CA THR A 59 2.04 -13.62 -9.05
C THR A 59 1.35 -14.05 -10.34
N THR A 60 0.89 -15.31 -10.35
CA THR A 60 0.01 -15.85 -11.38
C THR A 60 -1.46 -15.80 -10.99
N ALA A 61 -1.77 -15.38 -9.75
CA ALA A 61 -3.15 -15.27 -9.29
C ALA A 61 -3.89 -14.18 -10.07
N ASP A 62 -5.19 -14.39 -10.31
CA ASP A 62 -5.99 -13.39 -10.97
C ASP A 62 -6.43 -12.29 -10.00
N LEU A 63 -6.84 -11.16 -10.58
CA LEU A 63 -7.20 -9.98 -9.81
C LEU A 63 -8.37 -10.21 -8.85
N SER A 64 -9.37 -11.00 -9.28
CA SER A 64 -10.53 -11.33 -8.44
C SER A 64 -10.12 -12.10 -7.19
N SER A 65 -9.25 -13.08 -7.35
CA SER A 65 -8.73 -13.89 -6.23
C SER A 65 -7.93 -13.04 -5.25
N ILE A 66 -7.09 -12.16 -5.78
CA ILE A 66 -6.29 -11.25 -4.98
C ILE A 66 -7.20 -10.31 -4.17
N SER A 67 -8.18 -9.68 -4.82
CA SER A 67 -9.14 -8.79 -4.15
C SER A 67 -9.88 -9.47 -3.03
N ARG A 68 -10.32 -10.71 -3.27
CA ARG A 68 -11.03 -11.50 -2.27
C ARG A 68 -10.13 -11.81 -1.07
N PHE A 69 -8.89 -12.21 -1.33
CA PHE A 69 -7.93 -12.49 -0.27
C PHE A 69 -7.67 -11.25 0.60
N LEU A 70 -7.48 -10.08 -0.02
CA LEU A 70 -7.20 -8.85 0.72
C LEU A 70 -8.39 -8.40 1.57
N LYS A 71 -9.61 -8.55 1.07
CA LYS A 71 -10.81 -8.25 1.86
C LYS A 71 -10.94 -9.15 3.08
N LEU A 72 -10.69 -10.45 2.91
CA LEU A 72 -10.69 -11.40 4.02
C LEU A 72 -9.60 -11.06 5.04
N LEU A 73 -8.44 -10.63 4.56
CA LEU A 73 -7.35 -10.21 5.43
C LEU A 73 -7.74 -9.00 6.28
N GLU A 74 -8.31 -7.97 5.67
CA GLU A 74 -8.80 -6.80 6.39
C GLU A 74 -9.87 -7.19 7.42
N ASP A 75 -10.79 -8.08 7.05
CA ASP A 75 -11.85 -8.55 7.95
C ASP A 75 -11.28 -9.27 9.18
N ARG A 76 -10.24 -10.07 9.00
CA ARG A 76 -9.54 -10.74 10.11
C ARG A 76 -8.89 -9.74 11.07
N PHE A 77 -8.58 -8.54 10.60
CA PHE A 77 -7.99 -7.48 11.42
C PHE A 77 -9.04 -6.54 11.99
N GLY A 78 -10.33 -6.91 11.90
CA GLY A 78 -11.42 -6.16 12.53
C GLY A 78 -11.87 -4.93 11.76
N ARG A 79 -11.72 -4.91 10.43
CA ARG A 79 -12.17 -3.79 9.59
C ARG A 79 -13.67 -3.56 9.76
N ASN A 80 -14.03 -2.33 10.11
CA ASN A 80 -15.44 -1.89 10.12
C ASN A 80 -15.71 -1.08 8.85
N ARG A 81 -16.41 -1.69 7.89
CA ARG A 81 -16.65 -1.07 6.57
C ARG A 81 -17.73 0.01 6.62
N GLU A 82 -18.41 0.17 7.75
CA GLU A 82 -19.38 1.25 7.97
C GLU A 82 -18.71 2.55 8.41
N GLN A 83 -17.43 2.51 8.78
CA GLN A 83 -16.67 3.70 9.15
C GLN A 83 -16.48 4.64 7.97
N PRO A 84 -16.36 5.97 8.22
CA PRO A 84 -16.00 6.93 7.19
C PRO A 84 -14.70 6.53 6.48
N ARG A 85 -14.55 6.97 5.24
CA ARG A 85 -13.37 6.66 4.41
C ARG A 85 -12.06 7.03 5.10
N PHE A 86 -11.99 8.22 5.69
CA PHE A 86 -10.81 8.68 6.43
C PHE A 86 -11.09 8.54 7.92
N SER A 87 -10.68 7.41 8.47
CA SER A 87 -10.83 7.09 9.91
C SER A 87 -9.70 6.14 10.33
N ALA A 88 -9.63 5.85 11.63
CA ALA A 88 -8.63 4.92 12.17
C ALA A 88 -8.81 3.52 11.56
N ARG A 89 -7.69 2.85 11.28
CA ARG A 89 -7.68 1.52 10.64
C ARG A 89 -6.72 0.59 11.38
N THR A 90 -7.19 -0.61 11.69
CA THR A 90 -6.32 -1.69 12.13
C THR A 90 -5.45 -2.17 10.99
N LEU A 91 -6.03 -2.31 9.80
CA LEU A 91 -5.30 -2.65 8.59
C LEU A 91 -6.07 -2.16 7.37
N ASP A 92 -5.34 -1.51 6.47
CA ASP A 92 -5.82 -1.09 5.17
C ASP A 92 -4.86 -1.65 4.12
N VAL A 93 -5.36 -2.41 3.16
CA VAL A 93 -4.54 -3.01 2.09
C VAL A 93 -5.23 -2.74 0.76
N ASP A 94 -4.54 -2.00 -0.11
CA ASP A 94 -5.07 -1.65 -1.43
C ASP A 94 -4.18 -2.15 -2.55
N ILE A 95 -4.81 -2.57 -3.65
CA ILE A 95 -4.09 -2.88 -4.88
C ILE A 95 -3.77 -1.56 -5.58
N LEU A 96 -2.48 -1.30 -5.80
CA LEU A 96 -2.03 -0.09 -6.49
C LEU A 96 -1.98 -0.27 -8.00
N PHE A 97 -1.44 -1.40 -8.45
CA PHE A 97 -1.46 -1.79 -9.85
C PHE A 97 -1.31 -3.30 -9.97
N TYR A 98 -1.73 -3.83 -11.12
CA TYR A 98 -1.62 -5.25 -11.46
C TYR A 98 -1.08 -5.34 -12.89
N GLY A 99 0.21 -5.62 -13.03
CA GLY A 99 0.87 -5.61 -14.33
C GLY A 99 0.67 -4.26 -15.02
N ASP A 100 0.31 -4.32 -16.29
CA ASP A 100 0.02 -3.12 -17.10
C ASP A 100 -1.48 -2.89 -17.26
N GLU A 101 -2.31 -3.54 -16.46
CA GLU A 101 -3.75 -3.44 -16.59
C GLU A 101 -4.25 -2.03 -16.29
N LYS A 102 -5.10 -1.53 -17.17
CA LYS A 102 -5.76 -0.23 -17.01
C LYS A 102 -7.26 -0.47 -16.95
N THR A 103 -7.82 -0.27 -15.77
CA THR A 103 -9.24 -0.50 -15.52
C THR A 103 -9.78 0.65 -14.68
N LYS A 104 -10.95 1.14 -15.07
CA LYS A 104 -11.67 2.14 -14.28
C LYS A 104 -13.13 1.76 -14.24
N SER A 105 -13.58 1.28 -13.08
CA SER A 105 -14.98 0.92 -12.84
C SER A 105 -15.37 1.37 -11.44
N ASP A 106 -16.64 1.20 -11.07
CA ASP A 106 -17.13 1.57 -9.74
C ASP A 106 -16.49 0.70 -8.63
N GLU A 107 -16.00 -0.49 -8.99
CA GLU A 107 -15.45 -1.43 -8.03
C GLU A 107 -13.93 -1.36 -7.92
N ILE A 108 -13.23 -1.06 -9.02
CA ILE A 108 -11.77 -1.08 -9.05
C ILE A 108 -11.22 -0.09 -10.07
N GLU A 109 -10.15 0.56 -9.70
CA GLU A 109 -9.39 1.45 -10.58
C GLU A 109 -7.92 1.06 -10.55
N LEU A 110 -7.32 0.81 -11.71
CA LEU A 110 -5.92 0.45 -11.86
C LEU A 110 -5.28 1.17 -13.04
N PRO A 111 -4.11 1.75 -12.89
CA PRO A 111 -3.41 2.01 -11.63
C PRO A 111 -4.23 2.90 -10.71
N LYS A 112 -4.07 2.71 -9.40
CA LYS A 112 -4.84 3.44 -8.40
C LYS A 112 -4.53 4.94 -8.46
N GLU A 113 -5.57 5.77 -8.39
CA GLU A 113 -5.43 7.23 -8.43
C GLU A 113 -4.59 7.76 -7.25
N GLU A 114 -4.69 7.13 -6.11
CA GLU A 114 -3.95 7.48 -4.90
C GLU A 114 -2.43 7.50 -5.11
N ILE A 115 -1.91 6.79 -6.11
CA ILE A 115 -0.47 6.79 -6.44
C ILE A 115 0.02 8.22 -6.68
N THR A 116 -0.76 9.04 -7.39
CA THR A 116 -0.35 10.41 -7.71
C THR A 116 -0.87 11.44 -6.71
N GLN A 117 -1.73 11.04 -5.77
CA GLN A 117 -2.37 11.94 -4.82
C GLN A 117 -1.71 11.94 -3.44
N TYR A 118 -1.14 10.83 -3.02
CA TYR A 118 -0.66 10.67 -1.64
C TYR A 118 0.81 10.30 -1.56
N ALA A 119 1.54 11.09 -0.79
CA ALA A 119 2.97 10.88 -0.55
C ALA A 119 3.24 9.51 0.06
N PHE A 120 2.37 9.05 0.96
CA PHE A 120 2.56 7.77 1.65
C PHE A 120 2.35 6.56 0.73
N VAL A 121 1.87 6.76 -0.48
CA VAL A 121 1.79 5.75 -1.54
C VAL A 121 2.94 5.92 -2.52
N LEU A 122 3.14 7.14 -3.02
CA LEU A 122 4.09 7.42 -4.09
C LEU A 122 5.54 7.26 -3.64
N GLN A 123 5.91 7.76 -2.47
CA GLN A 123 7.31 7.68 -2.02
C GLN A 123 7.80 6.24 -1.82
N PRO A 124 7.05 5.36 -1.11
CA PRO A 124 7.46 3.96 -1.00
C PRO A 124 7.52 3.24 -2.35
N LEU A 125 6.60 3.57 -3.25
CA LEU A 125 6.55 2.98 -4.57
C LEU A 125 7.76 3.41 -5.42
N ALA A 126 8.12 4.70 -5.36
CA ALA A 126 9.31 5.22 -6.03
C ALA A 126 10.61 4.63 -5.44
N GLU A 127 10.62 4.31 -4.15
CA GLU A 127 11.74 3.62 -3.52
C GLU A 127 11.97 2.25 -4.14
N LEU A 128 10.90 1.47 -4.34
CA LEU A 128 10.99 0.09 -4.85
C LEU A 128 11.15 0.04 -6.37
N LEU A 129 10.47 0.91 -7.09
CA LEU A 129 10.34 0.85 -8.54
C LEU A 129 10.55 2.23 -9.16
N PRO A 130 11.74 2.86 -8.96
CA PRO A 130 11.95 4.23 -9.42
C PRO A 130 11.80 4.39 -10.94
N ASP A 131 12.20 3.37 -11.71
CA ASP A 131 12.23 3.44 -13.17
C ASP A 131 10.97 2.92 -13.84
N ARG A 132 9.98 2.44 -13.07
CA ARG A 132 8.73 1.96 -13.64
C ARG A 132 7.86 3.13 -14.09
N ILE A 133 7.29 2.99 -15.28
CA ILE A 133 6.43 4.03 -15.87
C ILE A 133 5.00 3.89 -15.33
N HIS A 134 4.45 5.00 -14.85
CA HIS A 134 3.06 5.09 -14.45
C HIS A 134 2.16 5.10 -15.69
N GLY A 135 1.15 4.21 -15.72
CA GLY A 135 0.38 3.93 -16.92
C GLY A 135 -0.43 5.10 -17.49
N PHE A 136 -0.85 6.04 -16.63
CA PHE A 136 -1.67 7.17 -17.10
C PHE A 136 -0.85 8.44 -17.37
N THR A 137 0.24 8.67 -16.65
CA THR A 137 1.04 9.89 -16.82
C THR A 137 2.19 9.73 -17.82
N GLY A 138 2.65 8.50 -18.03
CA GLY A 138 3.84 8.23 -18.84
C GLY A 138 5.16 8.59 -18.17
N LEU A 139 5.13 9.02 -16.92
CA LEU A 139 6.31 9.37 -16.14
C LEU A 139 6.73 8.20 -15.26
N THR A 140 8.03 8.13 -14.92
CA THR A 140 8.51 7.15 -13.95
C THR A 140 8.05 7.54 -12.55
N TYR A 141 8.02 6.56 -11.63
CA TYR A 141 7.68 6.87 -10.24
C TYR A 141 8.71 7.80 -9.60
N ALA A 142 9.98 7.70 -9.98
CA ALA A 142 10.99 8.64 -9.52
C ALA A 142 10.68 10.07 -9.96
N ASP A 143 10.32 10.27 -11.23
CA ASP A 143 9.96 11.59 -11.77
C ASP A 143 8.70 12.14 -11.09
N LEU A 144 7.69 11.29 -10.90
CA LEU A 144 6.46 11.70 -10.19
C LEU A 144 6.78 12.15 -8.77
N TRP A 145 7.66 11.45 -8.08
CA TRP A 145 8.05 11.81 -6.71
C TRP A 145 8.84 13.13 -6.68
N ASP A 146 9.76 13.32 -7.63
CA ASP A 146 10.53 14.57 -7.72
C ASP A 146 9.65 15.79 -7.98
N GLU A 147 8.56 15.63 -8.72
CA GLU A 147 7.61 16.69 -9.03
C GLU A 147 6.50 16.85 -7.99
N PHE A 148 6.38 15.92 -7.05
CA PHE A 148 5.30 15.89 -6.07
C PHE A 148 5.44 17.04 -5.07
N ASP A 149 4.34 17.76 -4.81
CA ASP A 149 4.31 18.80 -3.79
C ASP A 149 4.23 18.16 -2.40
N GLN A 150 5.36 18.14 -1.71
CA GLN A 150 5.49 17.53 -0.38
C GLN A 150 5.11 18.46 0.76
N SER A 151 4.75 19.72 0.47
CA SER A 151 4.54 20.75 1.50
C SER A 151 3.38 20.45 2.44
N ASN A 152 2.35 19.76 1.95
CA ASN A 152 1.13 19.46 2.71
C ASN A 152 1.02 18.02 3.18
N GLN A 153 1.98 17.16 2.82
CA GLN A 153 1.93 15.74 3.13
C GLN A 153 3.30 15.28 3.57
N GLN A 154 3.57 15.40 4.85
CA GLN A 154 4.85 15.00 5.40
C GLN A 154 4.82 13.54 5.81
N LEU A 155 5.88 12.82 5.49
CA LEU A 155 6.11 11.47 5.97
C LEU A 155 7.61 11.28 6.16
N TRP A 156 7.97 10.30 6.97
CA TRP A 156 9.36 10.02 7.29
C TRP A 156 9.56 8.51 7.48
N LYS A 157 10.75 8.04 7.14
CA LYS A 157 11.10 6.63 7.36
C LYS A 157 11.26 6.38 8.85
N VAL A 158 10.81 5.21 9.29
CA VAL A 158 11.00 4.75 10.66
C VAL A 158 11.90 3.52 10.67
N ASP A 159 12.66 3.35 11.77
CA ASP A 159 13.41 2.13 11.99
C ASP A 159 12.44 1.08 12.52
N PHE A 160 11.98 0.19 11.62
CA PHE A 160 10.93 -0.75 11.91
C PHE A 160 11.50 -2.11 12.32
N ASP A 161 11.08 -2.59 13.48
CA ASP A 161 11.47 -3.90 13.99
C ASP A 161 10.56 -4.98 13.38
N TRP A 162 11.09 -5.68 12.38
CA TRP A 162 10.37 -6.77 11.72
C TRP A 162 10.34 -8.05 12.55
N ARG A 163 11.21 -8.17 13.56
CA ARG A 163 11.39 -9.40 14.34
C ARG A 163 11.65 -10.57 13.39
N ASP A 164 10.85 -11.65 13.49
CA ASP A 164 11.01 -12.84 12.64
C ASP A 164 10.14 -12.79 11.38
N THR A 165 9.45 -11.68 11.12
CA THR A 165 8.46 -11.58 10.04
C THR A 165 9.06 -11.79 8.66
N LEU A 166 10.30 -11.33 8.45
CA LEU A 166 10.98 -11.37 7.15
C LEU A 166 11.93 -12.55 6.99
N SER A 167 12.03 -13.40 7.99
CA SER A 167 12.92 -14.57 7.96
C SER A 167 12.25 -15.78 7.30
#